data_a0cef66f7ac7fe8069f8c4cc8c1501a1
#
_entry.id   a0cef66f7ac7fe8069f8c4cc8c1501a1
#
_cell.length_a   1.000
_cell.length_b   1.000
_cell.length_c   1.000
_cell.angle_alpha   90.00
_cell.angle_beta   90.00
_cell.angle_gamma   90.00
#
_symmetry.space_group_name_H-M   'P 1'
#
loop_
_entity.id
_entity.type
_entity.pdbx_description
1 polymer ?
#
loop_
_entity_poly.entity_id
_entity_poly.type
_entity_poly.pdbx_seq_one_letter_code
_entity_poly.pdbx_strand_id
1 'polypeptide(L)'
;MQTKRREKTIVVVDGMGGGIGVQLVTKLREAAGEDVEIIALGTNAVAVERMVKAGAHRGAAGENAIRHSVVLGDLIVGPIGIIIGNSMMGEITCPMAESILAAPGERILLPLQNEHLTLAGLEGLPLAKMIERAVELAMEHLEKR
;
A
#
# COMPACT_ATOMS: atom_id res chain seq x y z
N MET A 1 -13.33 -6.21 28.28
CA MET A 1 -13.89 -6.63 26.99
C MET A 1 -12.76 -6.82 25.98
N GLN A 2 -12.63 -8.00 25.45
CA GLN A 2 -11.56 -8.26 24.48
C GLN A 2 -11.95 -7.76 23.10
N THR A 3 -11.06 -7.00 22.48
CA THR A 3 -11.23 -6.58 21.10
C THR A 3 -10.98 -7.80 20.20
N LYS A 4 -11.90 -8.08 19.29
CA LYS A 4 -11.72 -9.17 18.34
C LYS A 4 -10.46 -8.91 17.49
N ARG A 5 -9.53 -9.86 17.48
CA ARG A 5 -8.34 -9.77 16.66
C ARG A 5 -8.71 -10.04 15.20
N ARG A 6 -8.29 -9.16 14.32
CA ARG A 6 -8.46 -9.36 12.88
C ARG A 6 -7.49 -10.43 12.38
N GLU A 7 -7.99 -11.33 11.56
CA GLU A 7 -7.22 -12.48 11.10
C GLU A 7 -6.18 -12.15 10.03
N LYS A 8 -6.44 -11.14 9.22
CA LYS A 8 -5.57 -10.74 8.09
C LYS A 8 -5.25 -9.27 8.16
N THR A 9 -4.09 -8.91 7.65
CA THR A 9 -3.64 -7.53 7.62
C THR A 9 -3.19 -7.14 6.22
N ILE A 10 -3.71 -6.03 5.72
CA ILE A 10 -3.24 -5.40 4.49
C ILE A 10 -2.52 -4.12 4.88
N VAL A 11 -1.29 -3.97 4.41
CA VAL A 11 -0.52 -2.74 4.55
C VAL A 11 -0.59 -1.99 3.23
N VAL A 12 -1.08 -0.76 3.26
CA VAL A 12 -1.07 0.12 2.08
C VAL A 12 0.03 1.15 2.28
N VAL A 13 0.96 1.22 1.33
CA VAL A 13 2.09 2.15 1.39
C VAL A 13 1.96 3.17 0.27
N ASP A 14 2.10 4.45 0.61
CA ASP A 14 2.11 5.52 -0.38
C ASP A 14 2.94 6.70 0.15
N GLY A 15 3.09 7.71 -0.66
CA GLY A 15 3.81 8.94 -0.32
C GLY A 15 3.21 10.12 -1.02
N MET A 16 3.95 11.21 -1.13
CA MET A 16 3.49 12.47 -1.72
C MET A 16 2.16 12.91 -1.10
N GLY A 17 1.14 13.14 -1.88
CA GLY A 17 -0.19 13.52 -1.39
C GLY A 17 -1.07 12.35 -0.96
N GLY A 18 -0.62 11.11 -1.14
CA GLY A 18 -1.38 9.93 -0.73
C GLY A 18 -2.58 9.58 -1.60
N GLY A 19 -2.70 10.17 -2.79
CA GLY A 19 -3.88 10.00 -3.64
C GLY A 19 -4.15 8.55 -4.07
N ILE A 20 -3.11 7.81 -4.42
CA ILE A 20 -3.24 6.40 -4.78
C ILE A 20 -3.60 5.57 -3.54
N GLY A 21 -2.91 5.84 -2.44
CA GLY A 21 -3.17 5.16 -1.16
C GLY A 21 -4.60 5.35 -0.69
N VAL A 22 -5.15 6.56 -0.81
CA VAL A 22 -6.54 6.85 -0.46
C VAL A 22 -7.52 6.00 -1.28
N GLN A 23 -7.30 5.92 -2.59
CA GLN A 23 -8.15 5.13 -3.46
C GLN A 23 -8.05 3.64 -3.15
N LEU A 24 -6.85 3.14 -2.89
CA LEU A 24 -6.63 1.74 -2.50
C LEU A 24 -7.32 1.42 -1.18
N VAL A 25 -7.12 2.25 -0.15
CA VAL A 25 -7.74 2.05 1.16
C VAL A 25 -9.27 2.03 1.03
N THR A 26 -9.83 2.99 0.32
CA THR A 26 -11.28 3.08 0.12
C THR A 26 -11.84 1.78 -0.49
N LYS A 27 -11.24 1.32 -1.57
CA LYS A 27 -11.71 0.13 -2.29
C LYS A 27 -11.45 -1.17 -1.52
N LEU A 28 -10.31 -1.26 -0.85
CA LEU A 28 -9.98 -2.43 -0.03
C LEU A 28 -10.94 -2.54 1.16
N ARG A 29 -11.30 -1.41 1.81
CA ARG A 29 -12.29 -1.44 2.90
C ARG A 29 -13.64 -1.95 2.43
N GLU A 30 -14.10 -1.47 1.29
CA GLU A 30 -15.36 -1.92 0.71
C GLU A 30 -15.35 -3.44 0.42
N ALA A 31 -14.25 -3.95 -0.09
CA ALA A 31 -14.16 -5.34 -0.53
C ALA A 31 -13.85 -6.32 0.61
N ALA A 32 -13.02 -5.92 1.57
CA ALA A 32 -12.48 -6.84 2.59
C ALA A 32 -13.35 -6.99 3.84
N GLY A 33 -14.17 -5.99 4.15
CA GLY A 33 -14.99 -6.02 5.37
C GLY A 33 -14.18 -5.80 6.65
N GLU A 34 -14.82 -6.03 7.78
CA GLU A 34 -14.27 -5.69 9.10
C GLU A 34 -13.26 -6.68 9.66
N ASP A 35 -13.20 -7.88 9.13
CA ASP A 35 -12.27 -8.91 9.63
C ASP A 35 -10.83 -8.71 9.15
N VAL A 36 -10.63 -7.80 8.22
CA VAL A 36 -9.31 -7.47 7.67
C VAL A 36 -8.86 -6.13 8.23
N GLU A 37 -7.68 -6.10 8.85
CA GLU A 37 -7.07 -4.85 9.27
C GLU A 37 -6.38 -4.18 8.09
N ILE A 38 -6.58 -2.88 7.93
CA ILE A 38 -5.84 -2.09 6.95
C ILE A 38 -4.97 -1.10 7.69
N ILE A 39 -3.67 -1.19 7.47
CA ILE A 39 -2.67 -0.29 8.04
C ILE A 39 -2.17 0.62 6.93
N ALA A 40 -2.18 1.93 7.18
CA ALA A 40 -1.63 2.92 6.25
C ALA A 40 -0.20 3.29 6.66
N LEU A 41 0.74 3.07 5.78
CA LEU A 41 2.12 3.51 5.97
C LEU A 41 2.48 4.52 4.90
N GLY A 42 3.11 5.60 5.28
CA GLY A 42 3.47 6.64 4.33
C GLY A 42 4.78 7.31 4.63
N THR A 43 5.31 7.97 3.62
CA THR A 43 6.56 8.73 3.74
C THR A 43 6.36 10.02 4.55
N ASN A 44 5.12 10.51 4.65
CA ASN A 44 4.80 11.75 5.34
C ASN A 44 3.45 11.67 6.04
N ALA A 45 3.24 12.57 7.00
CA ALA A 45 2.04 12.56 7.84
C ALA A 45 0.76 12.88 7.07
N VAL A 46 0.83 13.75 6.06
CA VAL A 46 -0.34 14.15 5.27
C VAL A 46 -0.91 12.94 4.52
N ALA A 47 -0.06 12.18 3.85
CA ALA A 47 -0.49 10.98 3.13
C ALA A 47 -1.15 9.97 4.08
N VAL A 48 -0.52 9.72 5.23
CA VAL A 48 -1.06 8.78 6.23
C VAL A 48 -2.40 9.25 6.78
N GLU A 49 -2.51 10.53 7.15
CA GLU A 49 -3.77 11.07 7.66
C GLU A 49 -4.91 10.89 6.66
N ARG A 50 -4.65 11.16 5.39
CA ARG A 50 -5.65 10.98 4.33
C ARG A 50 -6.08 9.52 4.16
N MET A 51 -5.13 8.60 4.23
CA MET A 51 -5.42 7.18 4.14
C MET A 51 -6.21 6.67 5.35
N VAL A 52 -5.89 7.15 6.55
CA VAL A 52 -6.66 6.79 7.74
C VAL A 52 -8.09 7.31 7.64
N LYS A 53 -8.28 8.55 7.19
CA LYS A 53 -9.62 9.11 6.96
C LYS A 53 -10.40 8.32 5.90
N ALA A 54 -9.72 7.73 4.94
CA ALA A 54 -10.35 6.92 3.90
C ALA A 54 -10.79 5.54 4.40
N GLY A 55 -10.35 5.12 5.59
CA GLY A 55 -10.83 3.89 6.19
C GLY A 55 -9.76 2.94 6.73
N ALA A 56 -8.49 3.32 6.72
CA ALA A 56 -7.46 2.52 7.38
C ALA A 56 -7.68 2.57 8.90
N HIS A 57 -7.41 1.47 9.57
CA HIS A 57 -7.65 1.35 11.01
C HIS A 57 -6.61 2.10 11.84
N ARG A 58 -5.39 2.16 11.33
CA ARG A 58 -4.29 2.90 11.96
C ARG A 58 -3.24 3.20 10.91
N GLY A 59 -2.33 4.09 11.24
CA GLY A 59 -1.28 4.47 10.32
C GLY A 59 -0.06 5.03 11.02
N ALA A 60 1.05 5.04 10.31
CA ALA A 60 2.31 5.62 10.78
C ALA A 60 3.11 6.16 9.60
N ALA A 61 3.90 7.20 9.85
CA ALA A 61 4.63 7.90 8.80
C ALA A 61 6.13 7.92 9.06
N GLY A 62 6.89 7.86 8.00
CA GLY A 62 8.34 8.02 8.01
C GLY A 62 9.10 6.71 7.82
N GLU A 63 10.41 6.83 7.62
CA GLU A 63 11.26 5.70 7.30
C GLU A 63 11.22 4.60 8.34
N ASN A 64 11.39 4.95 9.60
CA ASN A 64 11.38 3.94 10.67
C ASN A 64 10.03 3.25 10.78
N ALA A 65 8.93 4.03 10.68
CA ALA A 65 7.58 3.49 10.74
C ALA A 65 7.34 2.47 9.63
N ILE A 66 7.75 2.79 8.39
CA ILE A 66 7.62 1.89 7.26
C ILE A 66 8.44 0.63 7.47
N ARG A 67 9.71 0.77 7.82
CA ARG A 67 10.63 -0.35 8.00
C ARG A 67 10.18 -1.30 9.11
N HIS A 68 9.71 -0.73 10.20
CA HIS A 68 9.25 -1.50 11.35
C HIS A 68 7.91 -2.20 11.09
N SER A 69 6.99 -1.51 10.41
CA SER A 69 5.59 -1.94 10.34
C SER A 69 5.21 -2.70 9.09
N VAL A 70 5.99 -2.60 8.01
CA VAL A 70 5.67 -3.28 6.76
C VAL A 70 5.63 -4.80 6.92
N VAL A 71 6.37 -5.34 7.90
CA VAL A 71 6.40 -6.78 8.18
C VAL A 71 5.08 -7.32 8.75
N LEU A 72 4.18 -6.43 9.20
CA LEU A 72 2.89 -6.83 9.76
C LEU A 72 1.89 -7.29 8.70
N GLY A 73 2.10 -6.91 7.44
CA GLY A 73 1.15 -7.21 6.38
C GLY A 73 1.23 -8.63 5.84
N ASP A 74 0.08 -9.26 5.69
CA ASP A 74 -0.05 -10.45 4.85
C ASP A 74 0.04 -10.04 3.40
N LEU A 75 -0.46 -8.85 3.08
CA LEU A 75 -0.33 -8.18 1.80
C LEU A 75 0.24 -6.78 1.98
N ILE A 76 1.01 -6.35 1.01
CA ILE A 76 1.52 -4.99 0.92
C ILE A 76 1.08 -4.45 -0.43
N VAL A 77 0.32 -3.37 -0.44
CA VAL A 77 -0.26 -2.82 -1.66
C VAL A 77 0.15 -1.36 -1.82
N GLY A 78 0.52 -0.97 -3.02
CA GLY A 78 0.88 0.42 -3.29
C GLY A 78 1.36 0.63 -4.71
N PRO A 79 1.71 1.86 -5.08
CA PRO A 79 2.31 2.11 -6.39
C PRO A 79 3.71 1.50 -6.46
N ILE A 80 4.14 1.11 -7.65
CA ILE A 80 5.46 0.48 -7.85
C ILE A 80 6.61 1.33 -7.30
N GLY A 81 6.45 2.64 -7.26
CA GLY A 81 7.48 3.54 -6.73
C GLY A 81 7.90 3.25 -5.31
N ILE A 82 7.08 2.56 -4.51
CA ILE A 82 7.45 2.25 -3.12
C ILE A 82 8.63 1.29 -3.00
N ILE A 83 8.94 0.54 -4.06
CA ILE A 83 10.11 -0.34 -4.08
C ILE A 83 11.28 0.23 -4.90
N ILE A 84 11.16 1.49 -5.31
CA ILE A 84 12.21 2.17 -6.10
C ILE A 84 12.81 3.28 -5.25
N GLY A 85 14.03 3.07 -4.79
CA GLY A 85 14.75 4.07 -3.99
C GLY A 85 14.85 5.40 -4.71
N ASN A 86 14.64 6.48 -3.99
CA ASN A 86 14.64 7.87 -4.46
C ASN A 86 13.46 8.25 -5.36
N SER A 87 12.47 7.40 -5.50
CA SER A 87 11.23 7.77 -6.18
C SER A 87 10.41 8.75 -5.33
N MET A 88 9.35 9.31 -5.92
CA MET A 88 8.49 10.29 -5.23
C MET A 88 9.29 11.49 -4.74
N MET A 89 10.12 12.08 -5.62
CA MET A 89 10.97 13.22 -5.30
C MET A 89 11.92 12.96 -4.12
N GLY A 90 12.33 11.69 -3.96
CA GLY A 90 13.20 11.30 -2.86
C GLY A 90 12.49 10.92 -1.57
N GLU A 91 11.17 10.97 -1.52
CA GLU A 91 10.45 10.56 -0.31
C GLU A 91 10.65 9.09 0.02
N ILE A 92 10.76 8.24 -1.00
CA ILE A 92 11.10 6.83 -0.79
C ILE A 92 12.62 6.71 -0.69
N THR A 93 13.12 6.47 0.52
CA THR A 93 14.55 6.24 0.71
C THR A 93 14.91 4.82 0.28
N CYS A 94 16.18 4.57 -0.01
CA CYS A 94 16.64 3.22 -0.34
C CYS A 94 16.35 2.21 0.78
N PRO A 95 16.56 2.52 2.06
CA PRO A 95 16.18 1.61 3.14
C PRO A 95 14.68 1.29 3.21
N MET A 96 13.82 2.27 2.91
CA MET A 96 12.36 2.02 2.82
C MET A 96 12.06 0.99 1.72
N ALA A 97 12.58 1.24 0.50
CA ALA A 97 12.36 0.36 -0.63
C ALA A 97 12.84 -1.07 -0.35
N GLU A 98 14.02 -1.20 0.25
CA GLU A 98 14.57 -2.51 0.62
C GLU A 98 13.68 -3.22 1.65
N SER A 99 13.21 -2.51 2.66
CA SER A 99 12.34 -3.09 3.69
C SER A 99 11.02 -3.58 3.13
N ILE A 100 10.43 -2.82 2.22
CA ILE A 100 9.18 -3.20 1.56
C ILE A 100 9.41 -4.45 0.69
N LEU A 101 10.50 -4.46 -0.06
CA LEU A 101 10.81 -5.57 -0.95
C LEU A 101 11.17 -6.84 -0.18
N ALA A 102 11.78 -6.72 0.99
CA ALA A 102 12.20 -7.85 1.82
C ALA A 102 11.09 -8.37 2.75
N ALA A 103 9.99 -7.65 2.89
CA ALA A 103 8.91 -8.04 3.80
C ALA A 103 8.30 -9.39 3.40
N PRO A 104 7.85 -10.20 4.39
CA PRO A 104 7.36 -11.56 4.10
C PRO A 104 6.02 -11.62 3.38
N GLY A 105 5.18 -10.57 3.48
CA GLY A 105 3.88 -10.56 2.81
C GLY A 105 3.99 -10.46 1.30
N GLU A 106 2.93 -10.85 0.61
CA GLU A 106 2.85 -10.68 -0.85
C GLU A 106 2.74 -9.20 -1.21
N ARG A 107 3.47 -8.76 -2.22
CA ARG A 107 3.43 -7.38 -2.70
C ARG A 107 2.57 -7.29 -3.95
N ILE A 108 1.56 -6.45 -3.91
CA ILE A 108 0.71 -6.13 -5.06
C ILE A 108 0.98 -4.67 -5.42
N LEU A 109 1.62 -4.47 -6.55
CA LEU A 109 2.13 -3.15 -6.93
C LEU A 109 1.42 -2.64 -8.19
N LEU A 110 0.95 -1.40 -8.13
CA LEU A 110 0.35 -0.74 -9.28
C LEU A 110 1.45 -0.24 -10.21
N PRO A 111 1.41 -0.60 -11.51
CA PRO A 111 2.48 -0.26 -12.46
C PRO A 111 2.32 1.17 -12.98
N LEU A 112 2.39 2.15 -12.10
CA LEU A 112 2.29 3.56 -12.47
C LEU A 112 3.59 4.04 -13.09
N GLN A 113 3.48 4.85 -14.15
CA GLN A 113 4.64 5.48 -14.75
C GLN A 113 5.18 6.55 -13.80
N ASN A 114 6.49 6.51 -13.59
CA ASN A 114 7.22 7.54 -12.85
C ASN A 114 8.11 8.30 -13.82
N GLU A 115 8.70 9.42 -13.37
CA GLU A 115 9.74 10.10 -14.13
C GLU A 115 10.81 9.09 -14.55
N HIS A 116 11.18 9.11 -15.80
CA HIS A 116 12.23 8.27 -16.38
C HIS A 116 11.94 6.76 -16.32
N LEU A 117 10.70 6.34 -16.01
CA LEU A 117 10.33 4.94 -15.96
C LEU A 117 9.09 4.68 -16.80
N THR A 118 9.25 3.86 -17.82
CA THR A 118 8.12 3.40 -18.64
C THR A 118 8.05 1.88 -18.61
N LEU A 119 6.89 1.36 -18.26
CA LEU A 119 6.67 -0.08 -18.20
C LEU A 119 6.07 -0.55 -19.53
N ALA A 120 6.91 -1.19 -20.33
CA ALA A 120 6.51 -1.66 -21.67
C ALA A 120 5.36 -2.67 -21.55
N GLY A 121 4.37 -2.52 -22.41
CA GLY A 121 3.19 -3.37 -22.43
C GLY A 121 2.05 -2.88 -21.55
N LEU A 122 2.29 -1.89 -20.72
CA LEU A 122 1.29 -1.36 -19.79
C LEU A 122 0.89 0.09 -20.10
N GLU A 123 1.35 0.61 -21.22
CA GLU A 123 1.03 1.97 -21.64
C GLU A 123 -0.47 2.13 -21.85
N GLY A 124 -1.00 3.23 -21.35
CA GLY A 124 -2.41 3.56 -21.52
C GLY A 124 -3.38 2.80 -20.60
N LEU A 125 -2.87 1.98 -19.69
CA LEU A 125 -3.75 1.33 -18.71
C LEU A 125 -4.29 2.39 -17.72
N PRO A 126 -5.63 2.59 -17.64
CA PRO A 126 -6.19 3.60 -16.75
C PRO A 126 -5.97 3.27 -15.27
N LEU A 127 -5.72 4.31 -14.46
CA LEU A 127 -5.53 4.14 -13.03
C LEU A 127 -6.68 3.40 -12.36
N ALA A 128 -7.92 3.73 -12.73
CA ALA A 128 -9.10 3.07 -12.15
C ALA A 128 -9.07 1.55 -12.37
N LYS A 129 -8.59 1.10 -13.53
CA LYS A 129 -8.45 -0.33 -13.83
C LYS A 129 -7.33 -0.98 -13.05
N MET A 130 -6.23 -0.27 -12.83
CA MET A 130 -5.13 -0.75 -11.98
C MET A 130 -5.61 -0.98 -10.55
N ILE A 131 -6.34 -0.02 -10.00
CA ILE A 131 -6.87 -0.11 -8.64
C ILE A 131 -7.85 -1.27 -8.52
N GLU A 132 -8.79 -1.37 -9.45
CA GLU A 132 -9.76 -2.46 -9.51
C GLU A 132 -9.05 -3.83 -9.51
N ARG A 133 -8.04 -3.98 -10.36
CA ARG A 133 -7.30 -5.24 -10.46
C ARG A 133 -6.48 -5.53 -9.20
N ALA A 134 -5.87 -4.50 -8.61
CA ALA A 134 -5.12 -4.68 -7.36
C ALA A 134 -6.02 -5.18 -6.23
N VAL A 135 -7.22 -4.65 -6.13
CA VAL A 135 -8.20 -5.08 -5.11
C VAL A 135 -8.66 -6.52 -5.35
N GLU A 136 -8.93 -6.89 -6.61
CA GLU A 136 -9.27 -8.26 -6.97
C GLU A 136 -8.15 -9.23 -6.57
N LEU A 137 -6.91 -8.90 -6.91
CA LEU A 137 -5.74 -9.71 -6.56
C LEU A 137 -5.58 -9.83 -5.05
N ALA A 138 -5.80 -8.75 -4.32
CA ALA A 138 -5.73 -8.76 -2.87
C ALA A 138 -6.76 -9.74 -2.28
N MET A 139 -8.00 -9.67 -2.75
CA MET A 139 -9.05 -10.56 -2.25
C MET A 139 -8.77 -12.03 -2.60
N GLU A 140 -8.32 -12.30 -3.83
CA GLU A 140 -7.92 -13.65 -4.24
C GLU A 140 -6.82 -14.20 -3.35
N HIS A 141 -5.82 -13.37 -3.04
CA HIS A 141 -4.69 -13.80 -2.23
C HIS A 141 -5.10 -14.10 -0.78
N LEU A 142 -5.98 -13.28 -0.20
CA LEU A 142 -6.46 -13.49 1.16
C LEU A 142 -7.29 -14.78 1.29
N GLU A 143 -8.03 -15.15 0.27
CA GLU A 143 -8.84 -16.37 0.26
C GLU A 143 -7.98 -17.64 0.23
N LYS A 144 -6.77 -17.57 -0.33
CA LYS A 144 -5.87 -18.72 -0.46
C LYS A 144 -5.09 -19.05 0.81
N ARG A 145 -5.18 -18.20 1.82
CA ARG A 145 -4.40 -18.35 3.07
C ARG A 145 -5.22 -18.92 4.22
#